data_445624cf93d86b910996337ea5a0dba4
#
_entry.id   445624cf93d86b910996337ea5a0dba4
#
_cell.length_a   1.000
_cell.length_b   1.000
_cell.length_c   1.000
_cell.angle_alpha   90.00
_cell.angle_beta   90.00
_cell.angle_gamma   90.00
#
_symmetry.space_group_name_H-M   'P 1'
#
loop_
_entity.id
_entity.type
_entity.pdbx_description
1 polymer ?
#
loop_
_entity_poly.entity_id
_entity_poly.type
_entity_poly.pdbx_seq_one_letter_code
_entity_poly.pdbx_strand_id
1 'polypeptide(L)'
;GINRNNFMGLVQIRPYCPDEIKSIEWLSLGSNVFNAVVPFYPNVMDTPDYLKNTSGKVTTDDFYWTNRIIGALADAHFSETANHIERYQQECQATLSRIIKETDKEFVESKPADAKEFLRQANQKIADELRTQTDDLLDKVLYTASCLMKNGFSRSDA
;
A
#
# COMPACT_ATOMS: atom_id res chain seq x y z
N GLY A 1 -12.45 11.15 -14.24
CA GLY A 1 -11.53 11.30 -13.12
C GLY A 1 -10.08 11.33 -13.58
N ILE A 2 -9.18 11.92 -12.81
CA ILE A 2 -7.74 11.96 -13.11
C ILE A 2 -7.13 10.68 -12.57
N ASN A 3 -6.92 9.68 -13.42
CA ASN A 3 -6.41 8.36 -13.03
C ASN A 3 -4.86 8.30 -12.97
N ARG A 4 -4.16 9.42 -13.20
CA ARG A 4 -2.69 9.47 -13.28
C ARG A 4 -2.04 10.18 -12.10
N ASN A 5 -2.69 10.14 -10.92
CA ASN A 5 -2.11 10.68 -9.71
C ASN A 5 -1.05 9.73 -9.15
N ASN A 6 0.12 10.27 -8.81
CA ASN A 6 1.19 9.54 -8.14
C ASN A 6 1.05 9.54 -6.62
N PHE A 7 0.14 10.34 -6.09
CA PHE A 7 -0.13 10.47 -4.66
C PHE A 7 -1.61 10.78 -4.44
N MET A 8 -2.20 10.08 -3.49
CA MET A 8 -3.51 10.40 -2.95
C MET A 8 -3.44 10.34 -1.43
N GLY A 9 -3.95 11.35 -0.77
CA GLY A 9 -4.02 11.42 0.70
C GLY A 9 -5.41 11.85 1.15
N LEU A 10 -5.87 11.26 2.24
CA LEU A 10 -7.10 11.60 2.94
C LEU A 10 -6.83 11.58 4.43
N VAL A 11 -7.27 12.62 5.16
CA VAL A 11 -7.21 12.66 6.62
C VAL A 11 -8.59 12.38 7.18
N GLN A 12 -8.68 11.36 8.04
CA GLN A 12 -9.86 11.03 8.81
C GLN A 12 -9.70 11.54 10.25
N ILE A 13 -10.65 12.35 10.73
CA ILE A 13 -10.72 12.81 12.11
C ILE A 13 -11.81 12.01 12.84
N ARG A 14 -11.45 11.43 13.98
CA ARG A 14 -12.32 10.58 14.82
C ARG A 14 -12.50 11.22 16.22
N PRO A 15 -13.45 12.17 16.38
CA PRO A 15 -13.61 12.98 17.61
C PRO A 15 -13.88 12.15 18.88
N TYR A 16 -14.32 10.91 18.70
CA TYR A 16 -14.64 9.96 19.79
C TYR A 16 -13.41 9.19 20.31
N CYS A 17 -12.26 9.34 19.66
CA CYS A 17 -10.99 8.73 20.10
C CYS A 17 -10.17 9.69 20.96
N PRO A 18 -9.25 9.17 21.80
CA PRO A 18 -8.21 9.98 22.44
C PRO A 18 -7.43 10.84 21.44
N ASP A 19 -6.90 11.99 21.87
CA ASP A 19 -6.26 12.96 21.01
C ASP A 19 -5.07 12.37 20.24
N GLU A 20 -4.32 11.46 20.85
CA GLU A 20 -3.14 10.82 20.27
C GLU A 20 -3.46 9.94 19.06
N ILE A 21 -4.63 9.31 19.04
CA ILE A 21 -5.08 8.39 17.98
C ILE A 21 -6.29 8.91 17.20
N LYS A 22 -6.67 10.16 17.41
CA LYS A 22 -7.85 10.80 16.80
C LYS A 22 -7.77 10.86 15.28
N SER A 23 -6.58 11.01 14.71
CA SER A 23 -6.37 11.18 13.28
C SER A 23 -5.80 9.91 12.66
N ILE A 24 -6.33 9.55 11.50
CA ILE A 24 -5.74 8.56 10.59
C ILE A 24 -5.49 9.24 9.26
N GLU A 25 -4.31 9.06 8.70
CA GLU A 25 -3.96 9.44 7.35
C GLU A 25 -4.06 8.22 6.44
N TRP A 26 -4.84 8.33 5.38
CA TRP A 26 -5.01 7.31 4.35
C TRP A 26 -4.19 7.70 3.13
N LEU A 27 -3.25 6.87 2.73
CA LEU A 27 -2.31 7.15 1.65
C LEU A 27 -2.42 6.12 0.52
N SER A 28 -2.23 6.58 -0.71
CA SER A 28 -1.95 5.73 -1.85
C SER A 28 -0.83 6.35 -2.67
N LEU A 29 0.21 5.56 -2.97
CA LEU A 29 1.41 5.99 -3.68
C LEU A 29 1.56 5.24 -5.00
N GLY A 30 1.97 5.94 -6.06
CA GLY A 30 2.14 5.35 -7.38
C GLY A 30 0.84 5.34 -8.19
N SER A 31 0.51 4.23 -8.84
CA SER A 31 -0.66 4.12 -9.73
C SER A 31 -1.92 3.75 -8.94
N ASN A 32 -2.69 4.74 -8.52
CA ASN A 32 -3.81 4.58 -7.58
C ASN A 32 -4.90 3.58 -8.02
N VAL A 33 -5.11 3.40 -9.33
CA VAL A 33 -6.09 2.44 -9.86
C VAL A 33 -5.73 0.99 -9.50
N PHE A 34 -4.43 0.70 -9.42
CA PHE A 34 -3.87 -0.62 -9.19
C PHE A 34 -3.38 -0.82 -7.75
N ASN A 35 -3.62 0.16 -6.88
CA ASN A 35 -3.05 0.22 -5.55
C ASN A 35 -4.11 0.21 -4.46
N ALA A 36 -3.70 -0.08 -3.21
CA ALA A 36 -4.54 0.06 -2.03
C ALA A 36 -4.41 1.44 -1.41
N VAL A 37 -5.44 1.85 -0.66
CA VAL A 37 -5.40 3.03 0.21
C VAL A 37 -5.11 2.57 1.62
N VAL A 38 -4.02 3.06 2.20
CA VAL A 38 -3.39 2.50 3.40
C VAL A 38 -3.48 3.47 4.57
N PRO A 39 -3.96 3.04 5.76
CA PRO A 39 -4.10 3.89 6.93
C PRO A 39 -2.80 3.96 7.75
N PHE A 40 -2.45 5.16 8.23
CA PHE A 40 -1.36 5.37 9.17
C PHE A 40 -1.75 6.37 10.26
N TYR A 41 -1.16 6.21 11.44
CA TYR A 41 -1.23 7.22 12.51
C TYR A 41 -0.23 8.34 12.21
N PRO A 42 -0.68 9.60 12.06
CA PRO A 42 0.23 10.72 11.75
C PRO A 42 1.00 11.25 12.98
N ASN A 43 0.56 10.91 14.20
CA ASN A 43 1.18 11.39 15.45
C ASN A 43 2.42 10.54 15.84
N VAL A 44 3.40 10.50 14.96
CA VAL A 44 4.65 9.75 15.10
C VAL A 44 5.85 10.63 14.76
N MET A 45 7.06 10.18 15.10
CA MET A 45 8.31 10.90 14.80
C MET A 45 9.02 10.38 13.56
N ASP A 46 8.59 9.23 13.03
CA ASP A 46 9.25 8.61 11.87
C ASP A 46 8.23 7.82 11.04
N THR A 47 8.54 7.67 9.76
CA THR A 47 7.77 6.91 8.79
C THR A 47 8.46 5.57 8.52
N PRO A 48 7.73 4.43 8.39
CA PRO A 48 8.32 3.16 8.02
C PRO A 48 9.15 3.23 6.73
N ASP A 49 10.28 2.53 6.69
CA ASP A 49 11.24 2.59 5.57
C ASP A 49 10.60 2.24 4.23
N TYR A 50 9.65 1.32 4.22
CA TYR A 50 8.92 0.92 3.01
C TYR A 50 8.15 2.07 2.32
N LEU A 51 7.83 3.15 3.06
CA LEU A 51 7.04 4.29 2.56
C LEU A 51 7.85 5.57 2.37
N LYS A 52 9.11 5.59 2.82
CA LYS A 52 9.97 6.76 2.74
C LYS A 52 11.16 6.55 1.81
N ASN A 53 11.91 7.61 1.56
CA ASN A 53 13.17 7.59 0.82
C ASN A 53 13.07 7.15 -0.66
N THR A 54 11.89 7.31 -1.27
CA THR A 54 11.71 7.06 -2.71
C THR A 54 12.73 7.86 -3.52
N SER A 55 13.47 7.17 -4.36
CA SER A 55 14.50 7.75 -5.23
C SER A 55 14.14 7.57 -6.72
N GLY A 56 14.94 8.11 -7.62
CA GLY A 56 14.81 7.86 -9.06
C GLY A 56 15.22 6.46 -9.50
N LYS A 57 15.75 5.63 -8.59
CA LYS A 57 16.17 4.25 -8.88
C LYS A 57 15.00 3.30 -8.58
N VAL A 58 14.63 2.51 -9.58
CA VAL A 58 13.57 1.49 -9.45
C VAL A 58 14.01 0.38 -8.49
N THR A 59 13.14 0.00 -7.57
CA THR A 59 13.35 -1.07 -6.59
C THR A 59 12.01 -1.65 -6.15
N THR A 60 12.00 -2.85 -5.61
CA THR A 60 10.85 -3.46 -4.92
C THR A 60 10.93 -3.27 -3.40
N ASP A 61 11.93 -2.55 -2.90
CA ASP A 61 12.10 -2.26 -1.48
C ASP A 61 11.29 -1.05 -1.00
N ASP A 62 10.62 -0.33 -1.89
CA ASP A 62 9.71 0.74 -1.54
C ASP A 62 8.33 0.61 -2.18
N PHE A 63 7.31 1.09 -1.48
CA PHE A 63 5.91 1.00 -1.86
C PHE A 63 5.60 1.73 -3.18
N TYR A 64 6.20 2.90 -3.41
CA TYR A 64 5.97 3.68 -4.62
C TYR A 64 6.39 2.93 -5.88
N TRP A 65 7.64 2.43 -5.91
CA TRP A 65 8.15 1.74 -7.09
C TRP A 65 7.52 0.38 -7.32
N THR A 66 7.25 -0.37 -6.23
CA THR A 66 6.51 -1.64 -6.34
C THR A 66 5.15 -1.42 -7.00
N ASN A 67 4.40 -0.39 -6.58
CA ASN A 67 3.12 -0.04 -7.22
C ASN A 67 3.28 0.46 -8.65
N ARG A 68 4.36 1.17 -8.96
CA ARG A 68 4.63 1.59 -10.35
C ARG A 68 4.91 0.41 -11.25
N ILE A 69 5.62 -0.60 -10.77
CA ILE A 69 5.88 -1.84 -11.51
C ILE A 69 4.56 -2.59 -11.73
N ILE A 70 3.78 -2.81 -10.67
CA ILE A 70 2.46 -3.46 -10.75
C ILE A 70 1.58 -2.71 -11.76
N GLY A 71 1.47 -1.39 -11.64
CA GLY A 71 0.67 -0.58 -12.53
C GLY A 71 1.10 -0.67 -13.99
N ALA A 72 2.41 -0.66 -14.26
CA ALA A 72 2.94 -0.78 -15.63
C ALA A 72 2.62 -2.14 -16.27
N LEU A 73 2.70 -3.22 -15.49
CA LEU A 73 2.36 -4.57 -15.94
C LEU A 73 0.84 -4.76 -16.09
N ALA A 74 0.07 -4.30 -15.11
CA ALA A 74 -1.37 -4.46 -15.08
C ALA A 74 -2.10 -3.60 -16.12
N ASP A 75 -1.62 -2.39 -16.42
CA ASP A 75 -2.21 -1.52 -17.44
C ASP A 75 -2.17 -2.17 -18.83
N ALA A 76 -1.08 -2.88 -19.12
CA ALA A 76 -0.93 -3.62 -20.38
C ALA A 76 -1.80 -4.88 -20.48
N HIS A 77 -2.24 -5.44 -19.34
CA HIS A 77 -2.98 -6.71 -19.21
C HIS A 77 -4.14 -6.59 -18.24
N PHE A 78 -4.91 -5.50 -18.35
CA PHE A 78 -5.93 -5.14 -17.35
C PHE A 78 -6.99 -6.23 -17.17
N SER A 79 -7.50 -6.80 -18.27
CA SER A 79 -8.56 -7.83 -18.22
C SER A 79 -8.15 -9.04 -17.40
N GLU A 80 -6.88 -9.45 -17.51
CA GLU A 80 -6.35 -10.67 -16.91
C GLU A 80 -5.88 -10.44 -15.46
N THR A 81 -5.53 -9.19 -15.11
CA THR A 81 -5.00 -8.85 -13.79
C THR A 81 -6.01 -8.20 -12.85
N ALA A 82 -7.15 -7.72 -13.36
CA ALA A 82 -8.15 -6.99 -12.60
C ALA A 82 -8.60 -7.72 -11.33
N ASN A 83 -8.88 -9.02 -11.42
CA ASN A 83 -9.31 -9.82 -10.26
C ASN A 83 -8.25 -9.92 -9.16
N HIS A 84 -6.96 -9.95 -9.51
CA HIS A 84 -5.87 -9.95 -8.53
C HIS A 84 -5.80 -8.61 -7.79
N ILE A 85 -5.96 -7.50 -8.54
CA ILE A 85 -5.94 -6.15 -8.00
C ILE A 85 -7.12 -5.91 -7.07
N GLU A 86 -8.34 -6.27 -7.49
CA GLU A 86 -9.53 -6.11 -6.67
C GLU A 86 -9.44 -6.90 -5.36
N ARG A 87 -8.96 -8.14 -5.40
CA ARG A 87 -8.73 -8.95 -4.19
C ARG A 87 -7.71 -8.31 -3.27
N TYR A 88 -6.57 -7.88 -3.82
CA TYR A 88 -5.55 -7.18 -3.05
C TYR A 88 -6.11 -5.93 -2.35
N GLN A 89 -6.88 -5.10 -3.07
CA GLN A 89 -7.50 -3.90 -2.49
C GLN A 89 -8.46 -4.25 -1.35
N GLN A 90 -9.27 -5.30 -1.52
CA GLN A 90 -10.21 -5.77 -0.49
C GLN A 90 -9.47 -6.36 0.73
N GLU A 91 -8.45 -7.18 0.52
CA GLU A 91 -7.65 -7.80 1.58
C GLU A 91 -6.86 -6.75 2.36
N CYS A 92 -6.20 -5.81 1.67
CA CYS A 92 -5.55 -4.67 2.32
C CYS A 92 -6.54 -3.86 3.17
N GLN A 93 -7.68 -3.48 2.60
CA GLN A 93 -8.70 -2.71 3.32
C GLN A 93 -9.18 -3.44 4.58
N ALA A 94 -9.46 -4.73 4.49
CA ALA A 94 -9.93 -5.54 5.61
C ALA A 94 -8.85 -5.70 6.69
N THR A 95 -7.65 -6.12 6.30
CA THR A 95 -6.55 -6.43 7.23
C THR A 95 -6.03 -5.18 7.92
N LEU A 96 -5.77 -4.11 7.16
CA LEU A 96 -5.20 -2.89 7.71
C LEU A 96 -6.22 -2.14 8.59
N SER A 97 -7.51 -2.16 8.22
CA SER A 97 -8.58 -1.63 9.10
C SER A 97 -8.71 -2.43 10.40
N ARG A 98 -8.48 -3.74 10.37
CA ARG A 98 -8.44 -4.57 11.58
C ARG A 98 -7.26 -4.19 12.46
N ILE A 99 -6.07 -3.98 11.91
CA ILE A 99 -4.89 -3.53 12.67
C ILE A 99 -5.17 -2.19 13.35
N ILE A 100 -5.79 -1.21 12.66
CA ILE A 100 -6.18 0.07 13.28
C ILE A 100 -7.11 -0.15 14.45
N LYS A 101 -8.16 -0.98 14.31
CA LYS A 101 -9.11 -1.25 15.40
C LYS A 101 -8.47 -1.93 16.61
N GLU A 102 -7.60 -2.90 16.36
CA GLU A 102 -6.84 -3.60 17.42
C GLU A 102 -5.90 -2.64 18.14
N THR A 103 -5.18 -1.80 17.38
CA THR A 103 -4.29 -0.76 17.95
C THR A 103 -5.04 0.26 18.77
N ASP A 104 -6.18 0.77 18.28
CA ASP A 104 -7.01 1.72 19.03
C ASP A 104 -7.47 1.12 20.38
N LYS A 105 -7.92 -0.14 20.36
CA LYS A 105 -8.34 -0.85 21.57
C LYS A 105 -7.18 -1.01 22.54
N GLU A 106 -6.04 -1.50 22.08
CA GLU A 106 -4.84 -1.70 22.88
C GLU A 106 -4.34 -0.36 23.48
N PHE A 107 -4.36 0.72 22.70
CA PHE A 107 -3.98 2.05 23.15
C PHE A 107 -4.83 2.51 24.34
N VAL A 108 -6.16 2.35 24.24
CA VAL A 108 -7.10 2.76 25.30
C VAL A 108 -6.94 1.89 26.55
N GLU A 109 -6.68 0.60 26.40
CA GLU A 109 -6.52 -0.36 27.50
C GLU A 109 -5.17 -0.20 28.20
N SER A 110 -4.08 -0.11 27.45
CA SER A 110 -2.72 -0.06 28.00
C SER A 110 -2.27 1.31 28.47
N LYS A 111 -2.82 2.39 27.88
CA LYS A 111 -2.43 3.79 28.13
C LYS A 111 -0.91 3.97 28.10
N PRO A 112 -0.27 3.72 26.94
CA PRO A 112 1.19 3.70 26.86
C PRO A 112 1.79 5.02 27.29
N ALA A 113 2.90 4.97 28.05
CA ALA A 113 3.60 6.16 28.53
C ALA A 113 4.23 6.96 27.38
N ASP A 114 4.68 6.28 26.31
CA ASP A 114 5.14 6.88 25.08
C ASP A 114 4.17 6.54 23.94
N ALA A 115 3.19 7.40 23.73
CA ALA A 115 2.18 7.24 22.68
C ALA A 115 2.80 7.25 21.28
N LYS A 116 3.84 8.07 21.04
CA LYS A 116 4.46 8.20 19.72
C LYS A 116 5.22 6.94 19.32
N GLU A 117 5.96 6.35 20.25
CA GLU A 117 6.66 5.08 20.02
C GLU A 117 5.67 3.93 19.82
N PHE A 118 4.59 3.87 20.62
CA PHE A 118 3.52 2.89 20.44
C PHE A 118 2.91 2.96 19.01
N LEU A 119 2.57 4.17 18.56
CA LEU A 119 1.99 4.40 17.23
C LEU A 119 3.01 4.16 16.10
N ARG A 120 4.30 4.46 16.33
CA ARG A 120 5.36 4.11 15.38
C ARG A 120 5.43 2.60 15.15
N GLN A 121 5.34 1.79 16.22
CA GLN A 121 5.31 0.33 16.12
C GLN A 121 4.06 -0.16 15.40
N ALA A 122 2.90 0.45 15.64
CA ALA A 122 1.68 0.15 14.90
C ALA A 122 1.82 0.45 13.40
N ASN A 123 2.39 1.60 13.04
CA ASN A 123 2.67 1.96 11.65
C ASN A 123 3.66 0.98 10.99
N GLN A 124 4.67 0.49 11.74
CA GLN A 124 5.59 -0.51 11.21
C GLN A 124 4.85 -1.82 10.92
N LYS A 125 3.98 -2.29 11.82
CA LYS A 125 3.13 -3.47 11.59
C LYS A 125 2.24 -3.33 10.36
N ILE A 126 1.65 -2.15 10.15
CA ILE A 126 0.87 -1.83 8.95
C ILE A 126 1.73 -1.92 7.70
N ALA A 127 2.93 -1.33 7.72
CA ALA A 127 3.84 -1.33 6.60
C ALA A 127 4.35 -2.74 6.24
N ASP A 128 4.64 -3.57 7.24
CA ASP A 128 5.09 -4.95 7.05
C ASP A 128 3.99 -5.81 6.40
N GLU A 129 2.76 -5.68 6.88
CA GLU A 129 1.60 -6.35 6.30
C GLU A 129 1.31 -5.88 4.87
N LEU A 130 1.35 -4.56 4.66
CA LEU A 130 1.20 -3.96 3.33
C LEU A 130 2.25 -4.50 2.36
N ARG A 131 3.52 -4.57 2.77
CA ARG A 131 4.61 -5.10 1.96
C ARG A 131 4.33 -6.55 1.57
N THR A 132 3.94 -7.39 2.52
CA THR A 132 3.61 -8.80 2.26
C THR A 132 2.52 -8.95 1.20
N GLN A 133 1.45 -8.18 1.32
CA GLN A 133 0.33 -8.25 0.37
C GLN A 133 0.69 -7.65 -1.00
N THR A 134 1.51 -6.60 -1.02
CA THR A 134 1.93 -5.95 -2.27
C THR A 134 2.92 -6.83 -3.04
N ASP A 135 3.83 -7.52 -2.36
CA ASP A 135 4.76 -8.49 -2.95
C ASP A 135 4.00 -9.68 -3.56
N ASP A 136 2.99 -10.21 -2.87
CA ASP A 136 2.11 -11.26 -3.39
C ASP A 136 1.32 -10.80 -4.64
N LEU A 137 0.85 -9.55 -4.65
CA LEU A 137 0.21 -8.98 -5.84
C LEU A 137 1.20 -8.86 -7.00
N LEU A 138 2.43 -8.38 -6.74
CA LEU A 138 3.46 -8.26 -7.75
C LEU A 138 3.77 -9.62 -8.40
N ASP A 139 3.92 -10.67 -7.59
CA ASP A 139 4.16 -12.02 -8.08
C ASP A 139 3.04 -12.47 -9.03
N LYS A 140 1.78 -12.29 -8.66
CA LYS A 140 0.61 -12.67 -9.46
C LYS A 140 0.52 -11.88 -10.77
N VAL A 141 0.72 -10.58 -10.71
CA VAL A 141 0.65 -9.68 -11.87
C VAL A 141 1.81 -9.96 -12.83
N LEU A 142 3.03 -10.09 -12.31
CA LEU A 142 4.21 -10.40 -13.13
C LEU A 142 4.08 -11.79 -13.78
N TYR A 143 3.62 -12.80 -13.03
CA TYR A 143 3.37 -14.13 -13.60
C TYR A 143 2.36 -14.05 -14.75
N THR A 144 1.22 -13.40 -14.53
CA THR A 144 0.18 -13.23 -15.56
C THR A 144 0.72 -12.52 -16.80
N ALA A 145 1.41 -11.39 -16.60
CA ALA A 145 2.01 -10.63 -17.71
C ALA A 145 3.05 -11.45 -18.47
N SER A 146 3.87 -12.25 -17.76
CA SER A 146 4.89 -13.09 -18.40
C SER A 146 4.29 -14.21 -19.26
N CYS A 147 3.16 -14.78 -18.85
CA CYS A 147 2.43 -15.78 -19.66
C CYS A 147 1.82 -15.18 -20.93
N LEU A 148 1.57 -13.87 -20.94
CA LEU A 148 0.99 -13.14 -22.07
C LEU A 148 2.03 -12.45 -22.97
N MET A 149 3.32 -12.62 -22.67
CA MET A 149 4.39 -12.05 -23.48
C MET A 149 4.32 -12.56 -24.93
N LYS A 150 4.26 -11.61 -25.86
CA LYS A 150 4.41 -11.89 -27.30
C LYS A 150 5.89 -11.87 -27.61
N ASN A 151 6.49 -13.03 -27.76
CA ASN A 151 7.88 -13.16 -28.19
C ASN A 151 8.02 -12.52 -29.56
N GLY A 152 8.89 -11.49 -29.67
CA GLY A 152 9.09 -10.73 -30.90
C GLY A 152 9.88 -11.46 -31.99
N PHE A 153 10.03 -12.77 -31.94
CA PHE A 153 10.75 -13.58 -32.94
C PHE A 153 10.13 -13.53 -34.34
N SER A 154 8.83 -13.25 -34.42
CA SER A 154 8.12 -13.04 -35.67
C SER A 154 8.51 -11.74 -36.43
N ARG A 155 9.30 -10.86 -35.82
CA ARG A 155 9.75 -9.62 -36.44
C ARG A 155 11.00 -9.81 -37.34
N SER A 156 11.68 -10.94 -37.21
CA SER A 156 12.86 -11.26 -38.03
C SER A 156 12.52 -11.95 -39.34
N ASP A 157 11.26 -12.40 -39.49
CA ASP A 157 10.82 -13.18 -40.65
C ASP A 157 9.92 -12.36 -41.61
N ALA A 158 9.91 -11.04 -41.48
CA ALA A 158 9.12 -10.12 -42.31
C ALA A 158 10.05 -9.34 -43.25
#